data_97ca9ebfe078c91d0f83524ec1467bc4
#
_entry.id   97ca9ebfe078c91d0f83524ec1467bc4
#
_cell.length_a   1.000
_cell.length_b   1.000
_cell.length_c   1.000
_cell.angle_alpha   90.00
_cell.angle_beta   90.00
_cell.angle_gamma   90.00
#
_symmetry.space_group_name_H-M   'P 1'
#
loop_
_entity.id
_entity.type
_entity.pdbx_description
1 polymer ?
#
loop_
_entity_poly.entity_id
_entity_poly.type
_entity_poly.pdbx_seq_one_letter_code
_entity_poly.pdbx_strand_id
1 'polypeptide(L)'
;MSVWDELVGQESAIEAVRRAAEPGSEAMTHAWMIVGPAGSGRSTLAHAFAATLISEGDDEHALKLVMAGTHPDVSILATDRVSISIDEVRELVTQSYYAPSTARYRVIVIEDADRMTERTSNVLLKALEEPPPRTVWILCAPSAQDVLPTIQSRVRTITLRTPSVEKVAELIHLRRGVDLGLATQAAREAQCHIGMAMRLATDQDARSRRDETVETVLGLQTVSTAVKAAGHLIALATADQKALLEKLDQEEREETLRTLGVAPGAAVPAGLRGSVKLLEENQKRRATRSLRDGVDRIATDITSVLRDILMIQLNTGSDLVNRRFMAQLERRAALTSVDQTLFAIDQIQIARDRIAANTPPQLALEAMLIAITGRVPIDLIDAP
;
A
#
# COMPACT_ATOMS: atom_id res chain seq x y z
N MET A 1 13.24 1.26 20.35
CA MET A 1 13.04 0.12 19.43
C MET A 1 13.67 0.50 18.10
N SER A 2 14.50 -0.37 17.56
CA SER A 2 15.11 -0.17 16.24
C SER A 2 14.05 -0.27 15.12
N VAL A 3 14.31 0.35 13.95
CA VAL A 3 13.47 0.18 12.76
C VAL A 3 13.36 -1.29 12.34
N TRP A 4 14.38 -2.09 12.66
CA TRP A 4 14.40 -3.52 12.39
C TRP A 4 13.34 -4.30 13.18
N ASP A 5 12.95 -3.80 14.35
CA ASP A 5 11.88 -4.39 15.18
C ASP A 5 10.49 -4.22 14.55
N GLU A 6 10.35 -3.33 13.56
CA GLU A 6 9.12 -3.16 12.78
C GLU A 6 8.95 -4.21 11.69
N LEU A 7 10.05 -4.84 11.28
CA LEU A 7 10.10 -5.82 10.20
C LEU A 7 9.87 -7.24 10.73
N VAL A 8 8.72 -7.42 11.36
CA VAL A 8 8.35 -8.67 12.03
C VAL A 8 8.28 -9.84 11.05
N GLY A 9 8.98 -10.93 11.37
CA GLY A 9 9.00 -12.13 10.53
C GLY A 9 9.88 -12.01 9.28
N GLN A 10 10.75 -10.99 9.21
CA GLN A 10 11.61 -10.72 8.05
C GLN A 10 13.10 -10.94 8.37
N GLU A 11 13.42 -11.80 9.32
CA GLU A 11 14.77 -12.00 9.83
C GLU A 11 15.80 -12.28 8.72
N SER A 12 15.45 -13.12 7.75
CA SER A 12 16.33 -13.45 6.61
C SER A 12 16.54 -12.28 5.65
N ALA A 13 15.52 -11.44 5.45
CA ALA A 13 15.62 -10.24 4.60
C ALA A 13 16.48 -9.18 5.29
N ILE A 14 16.31 -8.99 6.60
CA ILE A 14 17.13 -8.09 7.42
C ILE A 14 18.60 -8.51 7.38
N GLU A 15 18.88 -9.79 7.59
CA GLU A 15 20.24 -10.33 7.53
C GLU A 15 20.88 -10.12 6.15
N ALA A 16 20.13 -10.35 5.07
CA ALA A 16 20.62 -10.17 3.70
C ALA A 16 21.02 -8.71 3.41
N VAL A 17 20.20 -7.72 3.82
CA VAL A 17 20.53 -6.31 3.59
C VAL A 17 21.64 -5.82 4.49
N ARG A 18 21.70 -6.25 5.75
CA ARG A 18 22.79 -5.92 6.68
C ARG A 18 24.13 -6.46 6.17
N ARG A 19 24.17 -7.72 5.77
CA ARG A 19 25.38 -8.32 5.17
C ARG A 19 25.82 -7.59 3.89
N ALA A 20 24.86 -7.16 3.06
CA ALA A 20 25.18 -6.40 1.85
C ALA A 20 25.76 -5.03 2.17
N ALA A 21 25.28 -4.37 3.23
CA ALA A 21 25.73 -3.03 3.63
C ALA A 21 27.12 -3.02 4.29
N GLU A 22 27.64 -4.16 4.73
CA GLU A 22 28.98 -4.26 5.31
C GLU A 22 30.06 -3.73 4.36
N PRO A 23 31.06 -3.00 4.86
CA PRO A 23 32.16 -2.51 4.04
C PRO A 23 32.92 -3.64 3.34
N GLY A 24 33.01 -3.56 2.00
CA GLY A 24 33.74 -4.58 1.20
C GLY A 24 32.97 -5.89 0.98
N SER A 25 31.68 -5.93 1.32
CA SER A 25 30.85 -7.13 1.15
C SER A 25 30.72 -7.52 -0.34
N GLU A 26 31.01 -8.76 -0.66
CA GLU A 26 30.74 -9.37 -1.98
C GLU A 26 29.24 -9.53 -2.25
N ALA A 27 28.41 -9.44 -1.20
CA ALA A 27 26.96 -9.49 -1.32
C ALA A 27 26.36 -8.17 -1.85
N MET A 28 27.12 -7.08 -1.87
CA MET A 28 26.66 -5.79 -2.36
C MET A 28 26.49 -5.77 -3.87
N THR A 29 25.37 -5.21 -4.32
CA THR A 29 25.09 -4.92 -5.74
C THR A 29 24.49 -3.54 -5.87
N HIS A 30 24.56 -2.99 -7.08
CA HIS A 30 24.07 -1.64 -7.38
C HIS A 30 22.55 -1.54 -7.51
N ALA A 31 21.83 -2.68 -7.62
CA ALA A 31 20.37 -2.64 -7.80
C ALA A 31 19.69 -3.79 -7.03
N TRP A 32 18.68 -3.41 -6.26
CA TRP A 32 17.90 -4.29 -5.41
C TRP A 32 16.42 -4.15 -5.72
N MET A 33 15.69 -5.25 -5.57
CA MET A 33 14.24 -5.26 -5.64
C MET A 33 13.68 -5.95 -4.39
N ILE A 34 12.87 -5.23 -3.62
CA ILE A 34 12.19 -5.74 -2.42
C ILE A 34 10.75 -6.03 -2.81
N VAL A 35 10.39 -7.31 -2.81
CA VAL A 35 9.03 -7.75 -3.14
C VAL A 35 8.35 -8.37 -1.94
N GLY A 36 7.03 -8.27 -1.91
CA GLY A 36 6.20 -8.87 -0.87
C GLY A 36 4.80 -8.29 -0.83
N PRO A 37 3.85 -8.93 -0.13
CA PRO A 37 2.48 -8.47 -0.06
C PRO A 37 2.37 -7.07 0.57
N ALA A 38 1.25 -6.40 0.32
CA ALA A 38 0.98 -5.10 0.95
C ALA A 38 1.08 -5.21 2.48
N GLY A 39 1.72 -4.22 3.11
CA GLY A 39 1.91 -4.18 4.56
C GLY A 39 2.95 -5.12 5.14
N SER A 40 3.74 -5.84 4.32
CA SER A 40 4.84 -6.69 4.78
C SER A 40 6.10 -5.93 5.24
N GLY A 41 6.14 -4.60 5.04
CA GLY A 41 7.26 -3.75 5.44
C GLY A 41 8.27 -3.44 4.32
N ARG A 42 7.87 -3.51 3.04
CA ARG A 42 8.75 -3.22 1.89
C ARG A 42 9.43 -1.85 2.00
N SER A 43 8.67 -0.77 2.13
CA SER A 43 9.20 0.59 2.27
C SER A 43 10.04 0.73 3.54
N THR A 44 9.59 0.13 4.64
CA THR A 44 10.36 0.14 5.91
C THR A 44 11.73 -0.52 5.73
N LEU A 45 11.78 -1.69 5.05
CA LEU A 45 13.06 -2.36 4.76
C LEU A 45 13.92 -1.54 3.79
N ALA A 46 13.32 -0.93 2.76
CA ALA A 46 14.04 -0.09 1.80
C ALA A 46 14.67 1.14 2.48
N HIS A 47 13.93 1.82 3.36
CA HIS A 47 14.44 2.96 4.12
C HIS A 47 15.51 2.55 5.13
N ALA A 48 15.31 1.45 5.86
CA ALA A 48 16.32 0.93 6.78
C ALA A 48 17.60 0.53 6.04
N PHE A 49 17.49 -0.11 4.88
CA PHE A 49 18.63 -0.45 4.05
C PHE A 49 19.32 0.80 3.51
N ALA A 50 18.58 1.79 3.00
CA ALA A 50 19.13 3.06 2.57
C ALA A 50 19.89 3.75 3.72
N ALA A 51 19.32 3.82 4.92
CA ALA A 51 19.98 4.39 6.09
C ALA A 51 21.29 3.67 6.45
N THR A 52 21.30 2.34 6.40
CA THR A 52 22.51 1.54 6.65
C THR A 52 23.60 1.73 5.59
N LEU A 53 23.21 2.01 4.33
CA LEU A 53 24.15 2.26 3.24
C LEU A 53 24.81 3.64 3.30
N ILE A 54 24.13 4.63 3.89
CA ILE A 54 24.64 6.02 3.97
C ILE A 54 25.40 6.28 5.27
N SER A 55 25.21 5.49 6.31
CA SER A 55 25.83 5.60 7.62
C SER A 55 26.74 4.42 7.92
N GLU A 56 27.52 4.52 8.99
CA GLU A 56 28.26 3.38 9.55
C GLU A 56 27.43 2.76 10.68
N GLY A 57 26.76 1.63 10.38
CA GLY A 57 25.93 0.89 11.34
C GLY A 57 24.49 1.37 11.46
N ASP A 58 23.85 1.04 12.59
CA ASP A 58 22.44 1.41 12.87
C ASP A 58 22.38 2.84 13.44
N ASP A 59 22.43 3.83 12.56
CA ASP A 59 22.34 5.26 12.93
C ASP A 59 20.87 5.73 12.88
N GLU A 60 20.28 5.94 14.07
CA GLU A 60 18.91 6.46 14.19
C GLU A 60 18.74 7.87 13.59
N HIS A 61 19.81 8.68 13.59
CA HIS A 61 19.73 10.01 12.99
C HIS A 61 19.66 9.93 11.47
N ALA A 62 20.52 9.13 10.85
CA ALA A 62 20.48 8.86 9.41
C ALA A 62 19.12 8.31 8.99
N LEU A 63 18.56 7.35 9.74
CA LEU A 63 17.23 6.82 9.49
C LEU A 63 16.15 7.90 9.54
N LYS A 64 16.18 8.80 10.55
CA LYS A 64 15.21 9.91 10.64
C LYS A 64 15.28 10.82 9.42
N LEU A 65 16.49 11.15 8.94
CA LEU A 65 16.67 11.96 7.73
C LEU A 65 16.17 11.25 6.47
N VAL A 66 16.41 9.94 6.37
CA VAL A 66 15.88 9.11 5.26
C VAL A 66 14.36 9.06 5.28
N MET A 67 13.76 8.77 6.44
CA MET A 67 12.30 8.71 6.61
C MET A 67 11.62 10.07 6.33
N ALA A 68 12.31 11.17 6.65
CA ALA A 68 11.85 12.52 6.35
C ALA A 68 12.08 12.93 4.88
N GLY A 69 12.78 12.11 4.07
CA GLY A 69 13.13 12.45 2.69
C GLY A 69 14.10 13.64 2.56
N THR A 70 14.87 13.95 3.62
CA THR A 70 15.72 15.16 3.69
C THR A 70 17.21 14.88 3.60
N HIS A 71 17.62 13.61 3.51
CA HIS A 71 19.03 13.28 3.37
C HIS A 71 19.55 13.60 1.95
N PRO A 72 20.65 14.37 1.79
CA PRO A 72 21.10 14.84 0.46
C PRO A 72 21.53 13.72 -0.50
N ASP A 73 21.95 12.57 0.05
CA ASP A 73 22.42 11.43 -0.75
C ASP A 73 21.37 10.31 -0.87
N VAL A 74 20.11 10.55 -0.45
CA VAL A 74 18.99 9.62 -0.61
C VAL A 74 17.85 10.30 -1.32
N SER A 75 17.41 9.73 -2.43
CA SER A 75 16.23 10.19 -3.16
C SER A 75 15.16 9.12 -3.08
N ILE A 76 13.95 9.48 -2.62
CA ILE A 76 12.82 8.56 -2.49
C ILE A 76 11.72 9.02 -3.42
N LEU A 77 11.27 8.12 -4.29
CA LEU A 77 10.07 8.31 -5.10
C LEU A 77 8.96 7.43 -4.54
N ALA A 78 8.04 8.06 -3.85
CA ALA A 78 6.74 7.51 -3.49
C ALA A 78 5.70 8.31 -4.27
N THR A 79 4.99 7.67 -5.22
CA THR A 79 4.08 8.43 -6.05
C THR A 79 2.72 8.60 -5.39
N ASP A 80 2.20 9.82 -5.40
CA ASP A 80 0.80 10.12 -5.03
C ASP A 80 -0.18 9.89 -6.19
N ARG A 81 0.34 9.45 -7.35
CA ARG A 81 -0.44 9.22 -8.57
C ARG A 81 -0.74 7.74 -8.76
N VAL A 82 -1.64 7.45 -9.67
CA VAL A 82 -1.95 6.06 -10.08
C VAL A 82 -0.76 5.42 -10.80
N SER A 83 0.03 6.22 -11.54
CA SER A 83 1.24 5.77 -12.22
C SER A 83 2.38 6.77 -12.04
N ILE A 84 3.59 6.27 -12.04
CA ILE A 84 4.83 7.06 -12.02
C ILE A 84 5.04 7.67 -13.41
N SER A 85 5.26 8.98 -13.46
CA SER A 85 5.50 9.67 -14.71
C SER A 85 6.93 9.47 -15.22
N ILE A 86 7.10 9.62 -16.52
CA ILE A 86 8.44 9.49 -17.16
C ILE A 86 9.40 10.58 -16.67
N ASP A 87 8.89 11.77 -16.36
CA ASP A 87 9.73 12.90 -15.93
C ASP A 87 10.24 12.71 -14.51
N GLU A 88 9.44 12.13 -13.60
CA GLU A 88 9.89 11.75 -12.26
C GLU A 88 11.05 10.74 -12.31
N VAL A 89 10.95 9.72 -13.18
CA VAL A 89 12.03 8.73 -13.32
C VAL A 89 13.27 9.34 -14.01
N ARG A 90 13.10 10.23 -15.00
CA ARG A 90 14.23 10.95 -15.61
C ARG A 90 14.98 11.82 -14.62
N GLU A 91 14.26 12.47 -13.72
CA GLU A 91 14.87 13.25 -12.64
C GLU A 91 15.72 12.37 -11.73
N LEU A 92 15.18 11.23 -11.26
CA LEU A 92 15.94 10.26 -10.46
C LEU A 92 17.17 9.72 -11.21
N VAL A 93 17.03 9.39 -12.49
CA VAL A 93 18.17 8.95 -13.32
C VAL A 93 19.22 10.06 -13.41
N THR A 94 18.82 11.31 -13.57
CA THR A 94 19.76 12.44 -13.55
C THR A 94 20.46 12.58 -12.21
N GLN A 95 19.71 12.49 -11.10
CA GLN A 95 20.26 12.53 -9.74
C GLN A 95 21.22 11.37 -9.47
N SER A 96 21.01 10.19 -10.08
CA SER A 96 21.87 9.02 -9.91
C SER A 96 23.30 9.23 -10.41
N TYR A 97 23.51 10.15 -11.36
CA TYR A 97 24.84 10.47 -11.90
C TYR A 97 25.64 11.41 -11.01
N TYR A 98 25.04 12.03 -10.01
CA TYR A 98 25.78 12.86 -9.06
C TYR A 98 26.50 11.98 -8.03
N ALA A 99 27.77 12.28 -7.78
CA ALA A 99 28.51 11.62 -6.70
C ALA A 99 27.82 11.90 -5.33
N PRO A 100 27.84 10.93 -4.39
CA PRO A 100 27.36 11.19 -3.06
C PRO A 100 28.15 12.34 -2.42
N SER A 101 27.45 13.20 -1.65
CA SER A 101 28.01 14.41 -1.04
C SER A 101 28.76 14.10 0.25
N THR A 102 28.16 13.31 1.14
CA THR A 102 28.68 13.00 2.47
C THR A 102 28.70 11.49 2.76
N ALA A 103 27.82 10.74 2.11
CA ALA A 103 27.66 9.33 2.37
C ALA A 103 28.60 8.45 1.51
N ARG A 104 28.69 7.18 1.88
CA ARG A 104 29.41 6.14 1.13
C ARG A 104 28.75 5.87 -0.23
N TYR A 105 27.43 5.89 -0.27
CA TYR A 105 26.61 5.64 -1.45
C TYR A 105 25.57 6.74 -1.66
N ARG A 106 25.23 6.98 -2.92
CA ARG A 106 23.98 7.61 -3.30
C ARG A 106 22.91 6.54 -3.43
N VAL A 107 21.79 6.68 -2.73
CA VAL A 107 20.73 5.68 -2.73
C VAL A 107 19.47 6.27 -3.35
N ILE A 108 18.86 5.51 -4.26
CA ILE A 108 17.61 5.90 -4.91
C ILE A 108 16.58 4.81 -4.63
N VAL A 109 15.48 5.19 -4.00
CA VAL A 109 14.38 4.29 -3.63
C VAL A 109 13.17 4.63 -4.50
N ILE A 110 12.57 3.60 -5.12
CA ILE A 110 11.26 3.69 -5.81
C ILE A 110 10.32 2.75 -5.09
N GLU A 111 9.36 3.31 -4.34
CA GLU A 111 8.47 2.53 -3.47
C GLU A 111 7.38 1.76 -4.20
N ASP A 112 6.91 2.26 -5.33
CA ASP A 112 5.82 1.68 -6.12
C ASP A 112 6.30 1.33 -7.54
N ALA A 113 7.34 0.51 -7.69
CA ALA A 113 7.92 0.18 -8.99
C ALA A 113 6.95 -0.52 -9.95
N ASP A 114 5.92 -1.21 -9.43
CA ASP A 114 4.80 -1.77 -10.18
C ASP A 114 3.93 -0.72 -10.88
N ARG A 115 3.99 0.54 -10.42
CA ARG A 115 3.26 1.66 -11.04
C ARG A 115 4.01 2.34 -12.18
N MET A 116 5.19 1.83 -12.53
CA MET A 116 5.91 2.28 -13.72
C MET A 116 5.30 1.64 -14.97
N THR A 117 4.93 2.49 -15.95
CA THR A 117 4.56 2.00 -17.29
C THR A 117 5.80 1.41 -17.99
N GLU A 118 5.60 0.60 -19.02
CA GLU A 118 6.70 0.06 -19.82
C GLU A 118 7.65 1.17 -20.33
N ARG A 119 7.09 2.29 -20.81
CA ARG A 119 7.85 3.44 -21.26
C ARG A 119 8.68 4.08 -20.15
N THR A 120 8.13 4.16 -18.94
CA THR A 120 8.80 4.70 -17.76
C THR A 120 9.92 3.77 -17.30
N SER A 121 9.65 2.47 -17.27
CA SER A 121 10.62 1.44 -16.91
C SER A 121 11.83 1.40 -17.84
N ASN A 122 11.61 1.60 -19.14
CA ASN A 122 12.70 1.64 -20.13
C ASN A 122 13.68 2.79 -19.90
N VAL A 123 13.26 3.90 -19.30
CA VAL A 123 14.18 5.01 -18.93
C VAL A 123 15.17 4.58 -17.85
N LEU A 124 14.73 3.69 -16.93
CA LEU A 124 15.56 3.21 -15.83
C LEU A 124 16.63 2.20 -16.29
N LEU A 125 16.36 1.43 -17.37
CA LEU A 125 17.22 0.32 -17.79
C LEU A 125 18.67 0.73 -17.97
N LYS A 126 18.95 1.88 -18.58
CA LYS A 126 20.32 2.34 -18.80
C LYS A 126 21.08 2.58 -17.49
N ALA A 127 20.41 3.15 -16.50
CA ALA A 127 21.01 3.38 -15.17
C ALA A 127 21.21 2.08 -14.37
N LEU A 128 20.44 1.03 -14.68
CA LEU A 128 20.62 -0.30 -14.09
C LEU A 128 21.70 -1.14 -14.80
N GLU A 129 21.92 -0.93 -16.12
CA GLU A 129 22.95 -1.64 -16.90
C GLU A 129 24.33 -1.06 -16.67
N GLU A 130 24.43 0.27 -16.69
CA GLU A 130 25.69 1.01 -16.51
C GLU A 130 25.57 1.96 -15.31
N PRO A 131 25.53 1.41 -14.09
CA PRO A 131 25.29 2.23 -12.90
C PRO A 131 26.46 3.18 -12.65
N PRO A 132 26.19 4.43 -12.30
CA PRO A 132 27.23 5.34 -11.86
C PRO A 132 27.95 4.80 -10.61
N PRO A 133 29.24 5.09 -10.45
CA PRO A 133 29.99 4.62 -9.28
C PRO A 133 29.34 5.05 -7.96
N ARG A 134 29.25 4.12 -7.01
CA ARG A 134 28.68 4.36 -5.66
C ARG A 134 27.20 4.74 -5.67
N THR A 135 26.44 4.37 -6.69
CA THR A 135 24.99 4.52 -6.75
C THR A 135 24.29 3.19 -6.51
N VAL A 136 23.26 3.19 -5.67
CA VAL A 136 22.45 2.01 -5.32
C VAL A 136 20.98 2.31 -5.58
N TRP A 137 20.33 1.43 -6.34
CA TRP A 137 18.91 1.48 -6.61
C TRP A 137 18.18 0.45 -5.74
N ILE A 138 17.07 0.87 -5.13
CA ILE A 138 16.17 0.00 -4.36
C ILE A 138 14.76 0.17 -4.92
N LEU A 139 14.22 -0.89 -5.52
CA LEU A 139 12.87 -0.91 -6.09
C LEU A 139 11.96 -1.72 -5.17
N CYS A 140 10.75 -1.23 -4.89
CA CYS A 140 9.75 -1.98 -4.13
C CYS A 140 8.56 -2.30 -5.04
N ALA A 141 8.09 -3.55 -5.00
CA ALA A 141 6.91 -4.00 -5.75
C ALA A 141 6.14 -5.09 -4.98
N PRO A 142 4.82 -5.27 -5.23
CA PRO A 142 4.06 -6.37 -4.61
C PRO A 142 4.59 -7.75 -4.98
N SER A 143 4.96 -7.94 -6.25
CA SER A 143 5.54 -9.16 -6.78
C SER A 143 6.62 -8.82 -7.81
N ALA A 144 7.56 -9.74 -8.03
CA ALA A 144 8.53 -9.59 -9.11
C ALA A 144 7.84 -9.53 -10.50
N GLN A 145 6.73 -10.23 -10.65
CA GLN A 145 5.97 -10.30 -11.91
C GLN A 145 5.31 -8.96 -12.28
N ASP A 146 5.11 -8.06 -11.32
CA ASP A 146 4.55 -6.73 -11.54
C ASP A 146 5.56 -5.74 -12.13
N VAL A 147 6.82 -6.16 -12.28
CA VAL A 147 7.91 -5.36 -12.85
C VAL A 147 8.41 -6.01 -14.13
N LEU A 148 8.82 -5.19 -15.12
CA LEU A 148 9.28 -5.72 -16.41
C LEU A 148 10.41 -6.75 -16.27
N PRO A 149 10.39 -7.86 -17.02
CA PRO A 149 11.43 -8.90 -16.98
C PRO A 149 12.85 -8.35 -17.24
N THR A 150 12.95 -7.29 -18.04
CA THR A 150 14.22 -6.60 -18.33
C THR A 150 14.81 -5.91 -17.09
N ILE A 151 14.00 -5.41 -16.17
CA ILE A 151 14.45 -4.89 -14.87
C ILE A 151 14.77 -6.06 -13.94
N GLN A 152 13.88 -7.09 -13.86
CA GLN A 152 14.08 -8.25 -12.98
C GLN A 152 15.44 -8.92 -13.18
N SER A 153 15.92 -9.02 -14.45
CA SER A 153 17.20 -9.64 -14.78
C SER A 153 18.44 -8.86 -14.30
N ARG A 154 18.28 -7.61 -13.87
CA ARG A 154 19.37 -6.70 -13.47
C ARG A 154 19.39 -6.34 -11.99
N VAL A 155 18.40 -6.81 -11.25
CA VAL A 155 18.26 -6.51 -9.82
C VAL A 155 18.41 -7.77 -8.97
N ARG A 156 18.94 -7.63 -7.77
CA ARG A 156 18.91 -8.69 -6.76
C ARG A 156 17.61 -8.60 -5.97
N THR A 157 16.82 -9.66 -6.02
CA THR A 157 15.50 -9.67 -5.37
C THR A 157 15.58 -10.19 -3.93
N ILE A 158 14.91 -9.48 -3.02
CA ILE A 158 14.61 -9.88 -1.65
C ILE A 158 13.10 -10.01 -1.52
N THR A 159 12.65 -11.19 -1.05
CA THR A 159 11.23 -11.48 -0.89
C THR A 159 10.83 -11.42 0.57
N LEU A 160 9.87 -10.55 0.89
CA LEU A 160 9.23 -10.47 2.20
C LEU A 160 8.05 -11.44 2.26
N ARG A 161 7.83 -11.98 3.46
CA ARG A 161 6.72 -12.89 3.73
C ARG A 161 5.62 -12.17 4.50
N THR A 162 4.39 -12.68 4.42
CA THR A 162 3.34 -12.27 5.35
C THR A 162 3.73 -12.73 6.75
N PRO A 163 3.84 -11.82 7.74
CA PRO A 163 4.12 -12.21 9.12
C PRO A 163 2.94 -12.99 9.72
N SER A 164 3.18 -13.71 10.83
CA SER A 164 2.09 -14.40 11.52
C SER A 164 1.22 -13.42 12.33
N VAL A 165 -0.03 -13.82 12.60
CA VAL A 165 -0.97 -13.02 13.40
C VAL A 165 -0.39 -12.71 14.77
N GLU A 166 0.26 -13.69 15.39
CA GLU A 166 0.86 -13.57 16.73
C GLU A 166 1.96 -12.53 16.75
N LYS A 167 2.88 -12.58 15.77
CA LYS A 167 3.99 -11.63 15.66
C LYS A 167 3.51 -10.20 15.43
N VAL A 168 2.46 -10.01 14.59
CA VAL A 168 1.88 -8.68 14.36
C VAL A 168 1.15 -8.19 15.61
N ALA A 169 0.42 -9.06 16.31
CA ALA A 169 -0.28 -8.72 17.55
C ALA A 169 0.70 -8.30 18.65
N GLU A 170 1.81 -9.02 18.80
CA GLU A 170 2.86 -8.70 19.76
C GLU A 170 3.51 -7.33 19.44
N LEU A 171 3.81 -7.05 18.18
CA LEU A 171 4.32 -5.75 17.75
C LEU A 171 3.36 -4.61 18.13
N ILE A 172 2.05 -4.79 17.90
CA ILE A 172 1.01 -3.79 18.22
C ILE A 172 0.94 -3.58 19.74
N HIS A 173 0.89 -4.69 20.51
CA HIS A 173 0.86 -4.64 21.97
C HIS A 173 2.06 -3.86 22.52
N LEU A 174 3.27 -4.20 22.09
CA LEU A 174 4.50 -3.55 22.56
C LEU A 174 4.59 -2.08 22.18
N ARG A 175 4.12 -1.71 20.98
CA ARG A 175 4.24 -0.31 20.48
C ARG A 175 3.14 0.63 20.95
N ARG A 176 1.93 0.13 21.09
CA ARG A 176 0.73 0.94 21.33
C ARG A 176 0.11 0.70 22.70
N GLY A 177 0.59 -0.29 23.47
CA GLY A 177 0.00 -0.68 24.74
C GLY A 177 -1.42 -1.20 24.64
N VAL A 178 -1.84 -1.62 23.44
CA VAL A 178 -3.18 -2.17 23.20
C VAL A 178 -3.27 -3.57 23.81
N ASP A 179 -4.43 -3.94 24.33
CA ASP A 179 -4.68 -5.31 24.82
C ASP A 179 -4.34 -6.35 23.75
N LEU A 180 -3.69 -7.46 24.16
CA LEU A 180 -3.22 -8.50 23.24
C LEU A 180 -4.37 -9.17 22.48
N GLY A 181 -5.54 -9.33 23.11
CA GLY A 181 -6.74 -9.87 22.47
C GLY A 181 -7.22 -8.97 21.32
N LEU A 182 -7.33 -7.66 21.57
CA LEU A 182 -7.68 -6.67 20.54
C LEU A 182 -6.59 -6.59 19.46
N ALA A 183 -5.31 -6.64 19.82
CA ALA A 183 -4.20 -6.65 18.88
C ALA A 183 -4.23 -7.89 17.97
N THR A 184 -4.53 -9.07 18.53
CA THR A 184 -4.67 -10.33 17.79
C THR A 184 -5.87 -10.28 16.83
N GLN A 185 -7.00 -9.73 17.27
CA GLN A 185 -8.16 -9.52 16.42
C GLN A 185 -7.82 -8.58 15.26
N ALA A 186 -7.23 -7.42 15.53
CA ALA A 186 -6.84 -6.44 14.53
C ALA A 186 -5.82 -7.00 13.53
N ALA A 187 -4.84 -7.78 13.99
CA ALA A 187 -3.87 -8.44 13.13
C ALA A 187 -4.52 -9.44 12.16
N ARG A 188 -5.48 -10.24 12.66
CA ARG A 188 -6.24 -11.20 11.85
C ARG A 188 -7.13 -10.50 10.84
N GLU A 189 -7.92 -9.52 11.27
CA GLU A 189 -8.84 -8.75 10.44
C GLU A 189 -8.11 -7.94 9.36
N ALA A 190 -6.91 -7.45 9.65
CA ALA A 190 -6.03 -6.80 8.68
C ALA A 190 -5.24 -7.79 7.80
N GLN A 191 -5.45 -9.11 7.95
CA GLN A 191 -4.69 -10.15 7.22
C GLN A 191 -3.17 -9.94 7.33
N CYS A 192 -2.71 -9.56 8.53
CA CYS A 192 -1.30 -9.28 8.87
C CYS A 192 -0.68 -8.08 8.14
N HIS A 193 -1.48 -7.21 7.51
CA HIS A 193 -1.00 -5.93 7.02
C HIS A 193 -0.68 -5.01 8.21
N ILE A 194 0.60 -4.82 8.54
CA ILE A 194 1.06 -4.18 9.79
C ILE A 194 0.41 -2.81 10.01
N GLY A 195 0.47 -1.91 9.03
CA GLY A 195 -0.10 -0.56 9.14
C GLY A 195 -1.62 -0.57 9.38
N MET A 196 -2.36 -1.45 8.69
CA MET A 196 -3.80 -1.59 8.89
C MET A 196 -4.13 -2.23 10.24
N ALA A 197 -3.38 -3.25 10.66
CA ALA A 197 -3.54 -3.88 11.95
C ALA A 197 -3.34 -2.89 13.10
N MET A 198 -2.30 -2.05 13.03
CA MET A 198 -2.09 -0.95 13.98
C MET A 198 -3.28 0.02 14.00
N ARG A 199 -3.79 0.40 12.82
CA ARG A 199 -4.93 1.29 12.71
C ARG A 199 -6.19 0.68 13.31
N LEU A 200 -6.52 -0.56 12.95
CA LEU A 200 -7.67 -1.27 13.51
C LEU A 200 -7.53 -1.48 15.03
N ALA A 201 -6.32 -1.62 15.55
CA ALA A 201 -6.09 -1.74 16.99
C ALA A 201 -6.31 -0.43 17.76
N THR A 202 -6.01 0.73 17.16
CA THR A 202 -5.99 2.04 17.85
C THR A 202 -7.16 2.95 17.50
N ASP A 203 -7.81 2.77 16.35
CA ASP A 203 -8.89 3.61 15.83
C ASP A 203 -10.21 2.81 15.82
N GLN A 204 -11.15 3.20 16.71
CA GLN A 204 -12.44 2.56 16.82
C GLN A 204 -13.32 2.83 15.59
N ASP A 205 -13.23 4.02 15.01
CA ASP A 205 -14.02 4.37 13.83
C ASP A 205 -13.57 3.58 12.60
N ALA A 206 -12.26 3.32 12.47
CA ALA A 206 -11.75 2.44 11.42
C ALA A 206 -12.28 1.00 11.57
N ARG A 207 -12.34 0.48 12.81
CA ARG A 207 -12.97 -0.83 13.08
C ARG A 207 -14.44 -0.85 12.70
N SER A 208 -15.19 0.19 13.13
CA SER A 208 -16.63 0.28 12.83
C SER A 208 -16.90 0.32 11.33
N ARG A 209 -16.12 1.10 10.56
CA ARG A 209 -16.24 1.14 9.09
C ARG A 209 -15.94 -0.20 8.43
N ARG A 210 -14.94 -0.94 8.95
CA ARG A 210 -14.66 -2.29 8.46
C ARG A 210 -15.78 -3.26 8.78
N ASP A 211 -16.29 -3.26 10.02
CA ASP A 211 -17.41 -4.10 10.42
C ASP A 211 -18.64 -3.83 9.56
N GLU A 212 -18.95 -2.56 9.28
CA GLU A 212 -20.04 -2.13 8.42
C GLU A 212 -19.85 -2.60 6.96
N THR A 213 -18.60 -2.63 6.47
CA THR A 213 -18.28 -3.24 5.16
C THR A 213 -18.62 -4.74 5.14
N VAL A 214 -18.21 -5.48 6.17
CA VAL A 214 -18.48 -6.93 6.29
C VAL A 214 -20.00 -7.19 6.38
N GLU A 215 -20.71 -6.46 7.23
CA GLU A 215 -22.17 -6.59 7.41
C GLU A 215 -22.92 -6.27 6.11
N THR A 216 -22.49 -5.21 5.39
CA THR A 216 -23.08 -4.82 4.12
C THR A 216 -23.01 -5.96 3.10
N VAL A 217 -21.85 -6.62 3.00
CA VAL A 217 -21.65 -7.73 2.06
C VAL A 217 -22.43 -8.99 2.46
N LEU A 218 -22.43 -9.32 3.74
CA LEU A 218 -23.21 -10.46 4.27
C LEU A 218 -24.73 -10.25 4.11
N GLY A 219 -25.18 -8.98 4.10
CA GLY A 219 -26.59 -8.60 3.90
C GLY A 219 -27.05 -8.54 2.43
N LEU A 220 -26.19 -8.80 1.44
CA LEU A 220 -26.56 -8.74 0.03
C LEU A 220 -27.54 -9.86 -0.35
N GLN A 221 -28.73 -9.48 -0.85
CA GLN A 221 -29.76 -10.43 -1.25
C GLN A 221 -30.37 -10.16 -2.62
N THR A 222 -30.39 -8.90 -3.05
CA THR A 222 -31.07 -8.45 -4.28
C THR A 222 -30.23 -7.42 -5.04
N VAL A 223 -30.50 -7.25 -6.33
CA VAL A 223 -29.87 -6.20 -7.14
C VAL A 223 -30.07 -4.80 -6.53
N SER A 224 -31.25 -4.53 -5.98
CA SER A 224 -31.53 -3.24 -5.33
C SER A 224 -30.65 -3.02 -4.08
N THR A 225 -30.43 -4.08 -3.27
CA THR A 225 -29.51 -3.99 -2.13
C THR A 225 -28.06 -3.87 -2.57
N ALA A 226 -27.64 -4.49 -3.67
CA ALA A 226 -26.30 -4.39 -4.22
C ALA A 226 -25.96 -2.95 -4.69
N VAL A 227 -26.88 -2.29 -5.41
CA VAL A 227 -26.68 -0.90 -5.86
C VAL A 227 -26.58 0.07 -4.66
N LYS A 228 -27.45 -0.09 -3.67
CA LYS A 228 -27.40 0.73 -2.44
C LYS A 228 -26.09 0.47 -1.66
N ALA A 229 -25.68 -0.80 -1.57
CA ALA A 229 -24.43 -1.20 -0.92
C ALA A 229 -23.21 -0.58 -1.59
N ALA A 230 -23.14 -0.52 -2.93
CA ALA A 230 -22.05 0.12 -3.64
C ALA A 230 -21.92 1.60 -3.28
N GLY A 231 -23.04 2.35 -3.29
CA GLY A 231 -23.05 3.75 -2.85
C GLY A 231 -22.59 3.91 -1.40
N HIS A 232 -23.05 3.03 -0.51
CA HIS A 232 -22.66 3.02 0.90
C HIS A 232 -21.16 2.76 1.09
N LEU A 233 -20.60 1.74 0.42
CA LEU A 233 -19.18 1.41 0.49
C LEU A 233 -18.29 2.54 -0.05
N ILE A 234 -18.72 3.24 -1.10
CA ILE A 234 -18.03 4.45 -1.58
C ILE A 234 -18.07 5.57 -0.54
N ALA A 235 -19.20 5.76 0.15
CA ALA A 235 -19.30 6.73 1.22
C ALA A 235 -18.35 6.39 2.40
N LEU A 236 -18.24 5.11 2.78
CA LEU A 236 -17.29 4.64 3.79
C LEU A 236 -15.83 4.90 3.36
N ALA A 237 -15.45 4.56 2.12
CA ALA A 237 -14.12 4.83 1.59
C ALA A 237 -13.79 6.33 1.59
N THR A 238 -14.78 7.17 1.23
CA THR A 238 -14.62 8.63 1.21
C THR A 238 -14.46 9.20 2.63
N ALA A 239 -15.25 8.71 3.59
CA ALA A 239 -15.12 9.11 4.99
C ALA A 239 -13.76 8.71 5.58
N ASP A 240 -13.28 7.51 5.23
CA ASP A 240 -11.98 7.01 5.65
C ASP A 240 -10.82 7.84 5.08
N GLN A 241 -10.88 8.16 3.79
CA GLN A 241 -9.95 9.03 3.10
C GLN A 241 -9.93 10.44 3.74
N LYS A 242 -11.09 11.02 3.99
CA LYS A 242 -11.21 12.35 4.59
C LYS A 242 -10.56 12.37 5.98
N ALA A 243 -10.86 11.38 6.82
CA ALA A 243 -10.27 11.27 8.17
C ALA A 243 -8.73 11.13 8.15
N LEU A 244 -8.17 10.52 7.09
CA LEU A 244 -6.72 10.36 6.92
C LEU A 244 -6.03 11.64 6.45
N LEU A 245 -6.64 12.37 5.52
CA LEU A 245 -5.98 13.46 4.79
C LEU A 245 -6.26 14.85 5.36
N GLU A 246 -7.40 15.05 6.02
CA GLU A 246 -7.83 16.40 6.44
C GLU A 246 -6.78 17.12 7.30
N LYS A 247 -6.23 16.43 8.27
CA LYS A 247 -5.19 16.99 9.15
C LYS A 247 -3.89 17.25 8.40
N LEU A 248 -3.46 16.31 7.57
CA LEU A 248 -2.24 16.43 6.77
C LEU A 248 -2.32 17.58 5.76
N ASP A 249 -3.44 17.67 5.04
CA ASP A 249 -3.66 18.72 4.04
C ASP A 249 -3.73 20.10 4.68
N GLN A 250 -4.29 20.21 5.88
CA GLN A 250 -4.31 21.45 6.63
C GLN A 250 -2.93 21.87 7.12
N GLU A 251 -2.17 20.96 7.74
CA GLU A 251 -0.81 21.22 8.22
C GLU A 251 0.11 21.66 7.07
N GLU A 252 0.06 20.95 5.94
CA GLU A 252 0.82 21.26 4.73
C GLU A 252 0.45 22.62 4.14
N ARG A 253 -0.83 22.96 4.13
CA ARG A 253 -1.31 24.28 3.68
C ARG A 253 -0.79 25.41 4.59
N GLU A 254 -0.86 25.24 5.90
CA GLU A 254 -0.39 26.21 6.88
C GLU A 254 1.12 26.43 6.78
N GLU A 255 1.88 25.34 6.62
CA GLU A 255 3.33 25.39 6.44
C GLU A 255 3.72 26.08 5.14
N THR A 256 3.05 25.74 4.03
CA THR A 256 3.25 26.40 2.73
C THR A 256 2.99 27.89 2.80
N LEU A 257 1.86 28.31 3.38
CA LEU A 257 1.53 29.74 3.54
C LEU A 257 2.54 30.46 4.41
N ARG A 258 3.02 29.83 5.50
CA ARG A 258 4.08 30.37 6.36
C ARG A 258 5.38 30.55 5.60
N THR A 259 5.80 29.56 4.81
CA THR A 259 7.02 29.62 3.98
C THR A 259 6.94 30.72 2.92
N LEU A 260 5.74 30.96 2.38
CA LEU A 260 5.47 32.03 1.41
C LEU A 260 5.29 33.41 2.06
N GLY A 261 5.43 33.52 3.40
CA GLY A 261 5.31 34.78 4.13
C GLY A 261 3.88 35.32 4.25
N VAL A 262 2.86 34.45 4.09
CA VAL A 262 1.44 34.81 4.23
C VAL A 262 1.02 34.62 5.67
N ALA A 263 0.53 35.68 6.31
CA ALA A 263 0.05 35.59 7.70
C ALA A 263 -1.22 34.70 7.79
N PRO A 264 -1.42 34.01 8.93
CA PRO A 264 -2.61 33.18 9.15
C PRO A 264 -3.89 34.00 8.94
N GLY A 265 -4.81 33.49 8.08
CA GLY A 265 -6.08 34.15 7.78
C GLY A 265 -6.00 35.30 6.77
N ALA A 266 -4.82 35.66 6.28
CA ALA A 266 -4.66 36.68 5.26
C ALA A 266 -4.99 36.14 3.84
N ALA A 267 -5.46 37.04 2.97
CA ALA A 267 -5.70 36.69 1.56
C ALA A 267 -4.37 36.40 0.84
N VAL A 268 -4.32 35.33 0.05
CA VAL A 268 -3.10 34.97 -0.73
C VAL A 268 -2.85 36.01 -1.82
N PRO A 269 -1.67 36.66 -1.82
CA PRO A 269 -1.29 37.62 -2.85
C PRO A 269 -1.34 37.02 -4.26
N ALA A 270 -1.65 37.86 -5.28
CA ALA A 270 -1.81 37.40 -6.65
C ALA A 270 -0.58 36.63 -7.20
N GLY A 271 0.65 37.07 -6.85
CA GLY A 271 1.88 36.42 -7.26
C GLY A 271 2.14 35.04 -6.64
N LEU A 272 1.49 34.71 -5.52
CA LEU A 272 1.65 33.45 -4.79
C LEU A 272 0.51 32.43 -5.06
N ARG A 273 -0.53 32.85 -5.79
CA ARG A 273 -1.67 31.97 -6.11
C ARG A 273 -1.27 30.74 -6.91
N GLY A 274 -0.23 30.85 -7.75
CA GLY A 274 0.29 29.71 -8.52
C GLY A 274 0.82 28.59 -7.63
N SER A 275 1.60 28.92 -6.59
CA SER A 275 2.14 27.94 -5.64
C SER A 275 1.03 27.28 -4.80
N VAL A 276 0.05 28.06 -4.35
CA VAL A 276 -1.10 27.53 -3.60
C VAL A 276 -1.96 26.61 -4.48
N LYS A 277 -2.18 27.01 -5.75
CA LYS A 277 -2.92 26.19 -6.72
C LYS A 277 -2.21 24.86 -6.98
N LEU A 278 -0.88 24.85 -7.11
CA LEU A 278 -0.09 23.63 -7.28
C LEU A 278 -0.25 22.70 -6.06
N LEU A 279 -0.19 23.25 -4.83
CA LEU A 279 -0.46 22.51 -3.61
C LEU A 279 -1.85 21.87 -3.63
N GLU A 280 -2.90 22.64 -3.94
CA GLU A 280 -4.30 22.17 -4.00
C GLU A 280 -4.47 21.08 -5.08
N GLU A 281 -3.78 21.19 -6.23
CA GLU A 281 -3.77 20.15 -7.25
C GLU A 281 -3.09 18.86 -6.77
N ASN A 282 -1.99 18.95 -6.03
CA ASN A 282 -1.31 17.80 -5.44
C ASN A 282 -2.18 17.14 -4.35
N GLN A 283 -2.79 17.92 -3.46
CA GLN A 283 -3.74 17.42 -2.46
C GLN A 283 -4.93 16.70 -3.11
N LYS A 284 -5.49 17.26 -4.20
CA LYS A 284 -6.57 16.61 -4.96
C LYS A 284 -6.13 15.29 -5.61
N ARG A 285 -4.90 15.21 -6.13
CA ARG A 285 -4.35 13.97 -6.68
C ARG A 285 -4.16 12.91 -5.59
N ARG A 286 -3.60 13.30 -4.44
CA ARG A 286 -3.45 12.45 -3.25
C ARG A 286 -4.81 11.94 -2.76
N ALA A 287 -5.83 12.81 -2.72
CA ALA A 287 -7.19 12.41 -2.36
C ALA A 287 -7.77 11.37 -3.32
N THR A 288 -7.56 11.53 -4.64
CA THR A 288 -8.01 10.57 -5.64
C THR A 288 -7.34 9.21 -5.47
N ARG A 289 -6.03 9.18 -5.19
CA ARG A 289 -5.30 7.95 -4.88
C ARG A 289 -5.81 7.30 -3.61
N SER A 290 -5.90 8.07 -2.52
CA SER A 290 -6.36 7.57 -1.22
C SER A 290 -7.77 6.97 -1.28
N LEU A 291 -8.67 7.54 -2.09
CA LEU A 291 -9.99 6.96 -2.34
C LEU A 291 -9.88 5.59 -3.05
N ARG A 292 -9.03 5.47 -4.08
CA ARG A 292 -8.81 4.19 -4.77
C ARG A 292 -8.22 3.14 -3.84
N ASP A 293 -7.23 3.53 -3.04
CA ASP A 293 -6.63 2.66 -2.02
C ASP A 293 -7.67 2.25 -0.96
N GLY A 294 -8.60 3.15 -0.59
CA GLY A 294 -9.73 2.86 0.29
C GLY A 294 -10.71 1.85 -0.32
N VAL A 295 -11.02 2.00 -1.61
CA VAL A 295 -11.88 1.06 -2.35
C VAL A 295 -11.20 -0.29 -2.52
N ASP A 296 -9.89 -0.34 -2.79
CA ASP A 296 -9.14 -1.60 -2.86
C ASP A 296 -9.10 -2.33 -1.51
N ARG A 297 -9.03 -1.59 -0.42
CA ARG A 297 -9.15 -2.14 0.93
C ARG A 297 -10.51 -2.77 1.17
N ILE A 298 -11.60 -2.08 0.78
CA ILE A 298 -12.96 -2.63 0.83
C ILE A 298 -13.04 -3.91 0.01
N ALA A 299 -12.47 -3.93 -1.20
CA ALA A 299 -12.38 -5.14 -2.02
C ALA A 299 -11.62 -6.27 -1.33
N THR A 300 -10.55 -5.95 -0.60
CA THR A 300 -9.79 -6.91 0.22
C THR A 300 -10.63 -7.46 1.39
N ASP A 301 -11.40 -6.61 2.08
CA ASP A 301 -12.31 -7.04 3.14
C ASP A 301 -13.42 -7.94 2.60
N ILE A 302 -14.01 -7.61 1.44
CA ILE A 302 -15.00 -8.46 0.75
C ILE A 302 -14.38 -9.81 0.37
N THR A 303 -13.16 -9.81 -0.16
CA THR A 303 -12.42 -11.05 -0.46
C THR A 303 -12.25 -11.91 0.77
N SER A 304 -11.95 -11.31 1.93
CA SER A 304 -11.81 -12.04 3.20
C SER A 304 -13.11 -12.70 3.64
N VAL A 305 -14.24 -12.04 3.44
CA VAL A 305 -15.59 -12.60 3.73
C VAL A 305 -15.89 -13.79 2.83
N LEU A 306 -15.68 -13.64 1.51
CA LEU A 306 -15.93 -14.72 0.54
C LEU A 306 -14.98 -15.92 0.77
N ARG A 307 -13.71 -15.66 1.11
CA ARG A 307 -12.76 -16.69 1.50
C ARG A 307 -13.25 -17.45 2.74
N ASP A 308 -13.71 -16.76 3.78
CA ASP A 308 -14.23 -17.39 4.98
C ASP A 308 -15.47 -18.27 4.67
N ILE A 309 -16.38 -17.78 3.82
CA ILE A 309 -17.53 -18.55 3.32
C ILE A 309 -17.05 -19.82 2.60
N LEU A 310 -16.07 -19.70 1.70
CA LEU A 310 -15.49 -20.82 0.97
C LEU A 310 -14.85 -21.85 1.91
N MET A 311 -14.09 -21.40 2.93
CA MET A 311 -13.47 -22.29 3.91
C MET A 311 -14.51 -23.08 4.71
N ILE A 312 -15.65 -22.46 5.06
CA ILE A 312 -16.78 -23.14 5.72
C ILE A 312 -17.41 -24.16 4.76
N GLN A 313 -17.70 -23.79 3.52
CA GLN A 313 -18.29 -24.68 2.51
C GLN A 313 -17.43 -25.92 2.24
N LEU A 314 -16.11 -25.76 2.22
CA LEU A 314 -15.13 -26.83 1.99
C LEU A 314 -14.77 -27.60 3.27
N ASN A 315 -15.25 -27.17 4.44
CA ASN A 315 -14.97 -27.77 5.75
C ASN A 315 -13.46 -27.97 5.99
N THR A 316 -12.64 -26.96 5.67
CA THR A 316 -11.18 -27.06 5.73
C THR A 316 -10.60 -27.04 7.14
N GLY A 317 -11.35 -26.61 8.15
CA GLY A 317 -10.87 -26.35 9.52
C GLY A 317 -9.87 -25.18 9.61
N SER A 318 -9.70 -24.41 8.53
CA SER A 318 -8.78 -23.27 8.50
C SER A 318 -9.26 -22.11 9.36
N ASP A 319 -8.33 -21.33 9.88
CA ASP A 319 -8.62 -20.11 10.61
C ASP A 319 -9.35 -19.09 9.74
N LEU A 320 -10.47 -18.56 10.27
CA LEU A 320 -11.27 -17.54 9.61
C LEU A 320 -10.79 -16.14 10.03
N VAL A 321 -10.86 -15.20 9.06
CA VAL A 321 -10.53 -13.79 9.26
C VAL A 321 -11.64 -13.11 10.09
N ASN A 322 -12.90 -13.32 9.71
CA ASN A 322 -14.05 -12.60 10.24
C ASN A 322 -14.81 -13.40 11.31
N ARG A 323 -14.09 -13.96 12.30
CA ARG A 323 -14.67 -14.84 13.37
C ARG A 323 -15.84 -14.24 14.12
N ARG A 324 -15.89 -12.90 14.26
CA ARG A 324 -16.99 -12.20 14.95
C ARG A 324 -18.33 -12.33 14.23
N PHE A 325 -18.29 -12.63 12.93
CA PHE A 325 -19.46 -12.78 12.07
C PHE A 325 -19.80 -14.24 11.75
N MET A 326 -19.32 -15.20 12.57
CA MET A 326 -19.45 -16.65 12.32
C MET A 326 -20.87 -17.06 11.92
N ALA A 327 -21.88 -16.68 12.70
CA ALA A 327 -23.27 -17.06 12.44
C ALA A 327 -23.81 -16.54 11.08
N GLN A 328 -23.38 -15.34 10.67
CA GLN A 328 -23.74 -14.79 9.36
C GLN A 328 -22.98 -15.48 8.22
N LEU A 329 -21.69 -15.79 8.43
CA LEU A 329 -20.86 -16.55 7.49
C LEU A 329 -21.41 -17.95 7.23
N GLU A 330 -21.73 -18.71 8.29
CA GLU A 330 -22.35 -20.04 8.20
C GLU A 330 -23.70 -20.01 7.46
N ARG A 331 -24.53 -19.01 7.79
CA ARG A 331 -25.82 -18.82 7.09
C ARG A 331 -25.61 -18.54 5.61
N ARG A 332 -24.64 -17.69 5.25
CA ARG A 332 -24.34 -17.37 3.85
C ARG A 332 -23.74 -18.57 3.12
N ALA A 333 -22.83 -19.31 3.77
CA ALA A 333 -22.26 -20.55 3.25
C ALA A 333 -23.31 -21.61 2.91
N ALA A 334 -24.36 -21.72 3.74
CA ALA A 334 -25.47 -22.64 3.49
C ALA A 334 -26.42 -22.22 2.34
N LEU A 335 -26.44 -20.91 2.00
CA LEU A 335 -27.29 -20.34 0.93
C LEU A 335 -26.60 -20.25 -0.43
N THR A 336 -25.29 -20.48 -0.51
CA THR A 336 -24.49 -20.35 -1.74
C THR A 336 -23.70 -21.62 -1.99
N SER A 337 -23.42 -21.93 -3.28
CA SER A 337 -22.52 -23.02 -3.66
C SER A 337 -21.05 -22.55 -3.70
N VAL A 338 -20.12 -23.52 -3.69
CA VAL A 338 -18.68 -23.29 -3.86
C VAL A 338 -18.41 -22.53 -5.17
N ASP A 339 -19.05 -22.95 -6.28
CA ASP A 339 -18.87 -22.31 -7.59
C ASP A 339 -19.34 -20.84 -7.58
N GLN A 340 -20.48 -20.57 -6.91
CA GLN A 340 -20.96 -19.19 -6.78
C GLN A 340 -20.01 -18.33 -5.94
N THR A 341 -19.39 -18.91 -4.91
CA THR A 341 -18.42 -18.20 -4.07
C THR A 341 -17.12 -17.93 -4.83
N LEU A 342 -16.63 -18.90 -5.61
CA LEU A 342 -15.46 -18.71 -6.48
C LEU A 342 -15.72 -17.65 -7.55
N PHE A 343 -16.85 -17.73 -8.22
CA PHE A 343 -17.28 -16.71 -9.19
C PHE A 343 -17.31 -15.30 -8.55
N ALA A 344 -17.85 -15.19 -7.33
CA ALA A 344 -17.89 -13.92 -6.61
C ALA A 344 -16.49 -13.36 -6.32
N ILE A 345 -15.51 -14.21 -6.00
CA ILE A 345 -14.11 -13.82 -5.81
C ILE A 345 -13.52 -13.29 -7.12
N ASP A 346 -13.78 -13.94 -8.26
CA ASP A 346 -13.30 -13.50 -9.57
C ASP A 346 -13.86 -12.12 -9.94
N GLN A 347 -15.14 -11.84 -9.58
CA GLN A 347 -15.74 -10.52 -9.84
C GLN A 347 -15.03 -9.38 -9.10
N ILE A 348 -14.40 -9.65 -7.97
CA ILE A 348 -13.60 -8.65 -7.26
C ILE A 348 -12.36 -8.27 -8.09
N GLN A 349 -11.67 -9.26 -8.67
CA GLN A 349 -10.52 -8.99 -9.53
C GLN A 349 -10.92 -8.19 -10.76
N ILE A 350 -12.03 -8.55 -11.42
CA ILE A 350 -12.58 -7.81 -12.56
C ILE A 350 -12.89 -6.35 -12.16
N ALA A 351 -13.45 -6.11 -10.97
CA ALA A 351 -13.71 -4.75 -10.50
C ALA A 351 -12.40 -3.96 -10.28
N ARG A 352 -11.36 -4.59 -9.72
CA ARG A 352 -10.02 -3.99 -9.57
C ARG A 352 -9.44 -3.60 -10.92
N ASP A 353 -9.49 -4.49 -11.90
CA ASP A 353 -8.98 -4.24 -13.26
C ASP A 353 -9.72 -3.09 -13.94
N ARG A 354 -11.05 -3.01 -13.79
CA ARG A 354 -11.85 -1.90 -14.28
C ARG A 354 -11.48 -0.56 -13.63
N ILE A 355 -11.25 -0.55 -12.32
CA ILE A 355 -10.81 0.66 -11.60
C ILE A 355 -9.41 1.07 -12.06
N ALA A 356 -8.50 0.13 -12.26
CA ALA A 356 -7.17 0.37 -12.82
C ALA A 356 -7.25 0.94 -14.24
N ALA A 357 -8.22 0.49 -15.05
CA ALA A 357 -8.53 1.03 -16.38
C ALA A 357 -9.33 2.35 -16.36
N ASN A 358 -9.39 3.05 -15.21
CA ASN A 358 -10.09 4.32 -14.99
C ASN A 358 -11.64 4.28 -15.05
N THR A 359 -12.26 3.11 -14.89
CA THR A 359 -13.72 3.08 -14.63
C THR A 359 -14.00 3.74 -13.29
N PRO A 360 -15.05 4.58 -13.17
CA PRO A 360 -15.45 5.16 -11.89
C PRO A 360 -15.65 4.05 -10.84
N PRO A 361 -15.04 4.17 -9.64
CA PRO A 361 -15.08 3.13 -8.61
C PRO A 361 -16.49 2.70 -8.22
N GLN A 362 -17.45 3.63 -8.18
CA GLN A 362 -18.84 3.32 -7.88
C GLN A 362 -19.44 2.33 -8.90
N LEU A 363 -19.25 2.59 -10.19
CA LEU A 363 -19.80 1.71 -11.25
C LEU A 363 -19.14 0.32 -11.22
N ALA A 364 -17.84 0.26 -10.94
CA ALA A 364 -17.14 -1.01 -10.81
C ALA A 364 -17.66 -1.83 -9.61
N LEU A 365 -17.87 -1.17 -8.46
CA LEU A 365 -18.46 -1.81 -7.27
C LEU A 365 -19.92 -2.22 -7.49
N GLU A 366 -20.74 -1.38 -8.13
CA GLU A 366 -22.12 -1.74 -8.47
C GLU A 366 -22.18 -3.03 -9.32
N ALA A 367 -21.40 -3.09 -10.40
CA ALA A 367 -21.33 -4.25 -11.25
C ALA A 367 -20.85 -5.51 -10.49
N MET A 368 -19.80 -5.37 -9.67
CA MET A 368 -19.27 -6.44 -8.83
C MET A 368 -20.32 -6.96 -7.83
N LEU A 369 -20.96 -6.08 -7.07
CA LEU A 369 -21.93 -6.49 -6.04
C LEU A 369 -23.22 -7.06 -6.64
N ILE A 370 -23.64 -6.58 -7.80
CA ILE A 370 -24.75 -7.19 -8.56
C ILE A 370 -24.39 -8.61 -8.97
N ALA A 371 -23.19 -8.84 -9.49
CA ALA A 371 -22.73 -10.17 -9.86
C ALA A 371 -22.64 -11.12 -8.65
N ILE A 372 -22.15 -10.65 -7.50
CA ILE A 372 -22.08 -11.41 -6.24
C ILE A 372 -23.47 -11.81 -5.71
N THR A 373 -24.53 -11.08 -6.04
CA THR A 373 -25.89 -11.48 -5.64
C THR A 373 -26.39 -12.71 -6.39
N GLY A 374 -25.69 -13.18 -7.44
CA GLY A 374 -25.99 -14.39 -8.19
C GLY A 374 -27.26 -14.31 -9.05
N ARG A 375 -27.74 -13.12 -9.38
CA ARG A 375 -29.00 -12.90 -10.14
C ARG A 375 -28.80 -12.37 -11.56
N VAL A 376 -27.57 -12.12 -12.00
CA VAL A 376 -27.29 -11.67 -13.37
C VAL A 376 -26.82 -12.87 -14.21
N PRO A 377 -27.47 -13.18 -15.34
CA PRO A 377 -26.98 -14.18 -16.29
C PRO A 377 -25.57 -13.82 -16.76
N ILE A 378 -24.70 -14.81 -16.84
CA ILE A 378 -23.27 -14.66 -17.24
C ILE A 378 -23.16 -13.96 -18.60
N ASP A 379 -24.09 -14.20 -19.51
CA ASP A 379 -24.11 -13.67 -20.88
C ASP A 379 -24.25 -12.13 -20.99
N LEU A 380 -24.60 -11.45 -19.89
CA LEU A 380 -24.69 -9.98 -19.83
C LEU A 380 -23.44 -9.31 -19.24
N ILE A 381 -22.47 -10.08 -18.74
CA ILE A 381 -21.28 -9.57 -18.07
C ILE A 381 -20.11 -9.43 -19.06
N ASP A 382 -20.10 -10.22 -20.14
CA ASP A 382 -19.03 -10.26 -21.16
C ASP A 382 -19.35 -9.46 -22.43
N ALA A 383 -20.35 -8.59 -22.42
CA ALA A 383 -20.57 -7.68 -23.53
C ALA A 383 -19.51 -6.57 -23.54
N PRO A 384 -18.80 -6.32 -24.68
CA PRO A 384 -17.68 -5.42 -24.81
C PRO A 384 -18.04 -3.95 -24.54
#